data_f71cf478f60f8d4aee6ba443406b14da
#
_entry.id   f71cf478f60f8d4aee6ba443406b14da
#
_cell.length_a   1.000
_cell.length_b   1.000
_cell.length_c   1.000
_cell.angle_alpha   90.00
_cell.angle_beta   90.00
_cell.angle_gamma   90.00
#
_symmetry.space_group_name_H-M   'P 1'
#
loop_
_entity.id
_entity.type
_entity.pdbx_description
1 polymer ?
#
loop_
_entity_poly.entity_id
_entity_poly.type
_entity_poly.pdbx_seq_one_letter_code
_entity_poly.pdbx_strand_id
1 'polypeptide(L)'
;MSDAWMSDATRGSGGTIIAIGGHEDRDADRIILRAVAEAMCAGPLLVLATASRTPQLYYTRYRTAFEGIGVHDVRNLAVRDRTDAEDPVVLDLIAAAGGVFLTGGSQLRLVTPIRDTVAHRALRDLHARGGVIAGTSAGASALGECMVAGTREPRLSPGLGLLAGVMLDQHFAQRDRLGRLADAVSQTAECSGIGIDENTALVVRGAQVSVVGTGEAWVLDGRRSVRRVPAGHEFTLGDTIAA
;
A
#
# COMPACT_ATOMS: atom_id res chain seq x y z
N MET A 1 -23.98 -8.81 12.18
CA MET A 1 -22.70 -8.79 12.94
C MET A 1 -21.68 -7.99 12.13
N SER A 2 -21.89 -6.68 11.97
CA SER A 2 -21.10 -5.85 11.01
C SER A 2 -20.61 -4.49 11.55
N ASP A 3 -20.77 -4.22 12.85
CA ASP A 3 -20.47 -2.88 13.37
C ASP A 3 -19.12 -2.74 14.11
N ALA A 4 -18.34 -3.82 14.23
CA ALA A 4 -17.12 -3.81 15.03
C ALA A 4 -15.93 -3.11 14.32
N TRP A 5 -15.94 -2.98 13.00
CA TRP A 5 -14.84 -2.35 12.25
C TRP A 5 -15.01 -0.83 12.10
N MET A 6 -16.26 -0.32 12.05
CA MET A 6 -16.52 1.13 11.96
C MET A 6 -16.13 1.90 13.23
N SER A 7 -16.11 1.24 14.40
CA SER A 7 -15.80 1.91 15.67
C SER A 7 -14.31 2.21 15.86
N ASP A 8 -13.40 1.51 15.17
CA ASP A 8 -11.95 1.72 15.28
C ASP A 8 -11.40 2.68 14.23
N ALA A 9 -12.01 2.76 13.04
CA ALA A 9 -11.60 3.67 11.97
C ALA A 9 -11.83 5.17 12.29
N THR A 10 -12.69 5.47 13.28
CA THR A 10 -13.00 6.85 13.69
C THR A 10 -12.13 7.36 14.84
N ARG A 11 -11.31 6.53 15.46
CA ARG A 11 -10.37 6.97 16.49
C ARG A 11 -9.00 7.24 15.87
N GLY A 12 -8.70 8.48 15.61
CA GLY A 12 -7.46 8.98 15.00
C GLY A 12 -6.20 8.73 15.85
N SER A 13 -5.75 7.48 15.95
CA SER A 13 -4.50 7.12 16.64
C SER A 13 -3.73 5.99 15.93
N GLY A 14 -3.90 5.81 14.63
CA GLY A 14 -3.09 4.89 13.82
C GLY A 14 -2.03 5.63 12.99
N GLY A 15 -1.10 4.89 12.41
CA GLY A 15 -0.10 5.39 11.46
C GLY A 15 -0.72 5.79 10.12
N THR A 16 0.15 5.96 9.13
CA THR A 16 -0.25 6.33 7.77
C THR A 16 -0.07 5.15 6.82
N ILE A 17 -1.06 4.88 5.98
CA ILE A 17 -0.89 3.98 4.83
C ILE A 17 -0.72 4.84 3.57
N ILE A 18 0.29 4.54 2.74
CA ILE A 18 0.51 5.23 1.47
C ILE A 18 0.51 4.22 0.32
N ALA A 19 -0.54 4.26 -0.50
CA ALA A 19 -0.68 3.40 -1.67
C ALA A 19 -0.31 4.16 -2.94
N ILE A 20 0.71 3.69 -3.67
CA ILE A 20 1.32 4.39 -4.80
C ILE A 20 1.01 3.63 -6.09
N GLY A 21 0.49 4.33 -7.09
CA GLY A 21 0.09 3.75 -8.38
C GLY A 21 1.23 3.21 -9.25
N GLY A 22 2.48 3.44 -8.84
CA GLY A 22 3.69 3.03 -9.54
C GLY A 22 4.29 4.17 -10.35
N HIS A 23 5.50 3.96 -10.87
CA HIS A 23 6.27 4.96 -11.64
C HIS A 23 6.36 6.32 -10.95
N GLU A 24 6.36 6.32 -9.61
CA GLU A 24 6.59 7.53 -8.81
C GLU A 24 7.96 8.14 -9.14
N ASP A 25 8.00 9.46 -9.15
CA ASP A 25 9.24 10.20 -9.36
C ASP A 25 10.28 9.92 -8.27
N ARG A 26 11.49 9.47 -8.67
CA ARG A 26 12.60 9.12 -7.78
C ARG A 26 13.82 10.00 -7.97
N ASP A 27 13.79 10.89 -8.94
CA ASP A 27 14.98 11.60 -9.41
C ASP A 27 14.85 13.12 -9.34
N ALA A 28 13.62 13.68 -9.48
CA ALA A 28 13.34 15.11 -9.47
C ALA A 28 12.72 15.57 -8.12
N ASP A 29 11.46 15.94 -8.11
CA ASP A 29 10.80 16.54 -6.92
C ASP A 29 10.49 15.52 -5.83
N ARG A 30 10.30 14.25 -6.20
CA ARG A 30 10.05 13.12 -5.29
C ARG A 30 8.91 13.36 -4.31
N ILE A 31 7.86 14.03 -4.74
CA ILE A 31 6.73 14.46 -3.87
C ILE A 31 6.17 13.29 -3.07
N ILE A 32 5.94 12.14 -3.73
CA ILE A 32 5.39 10.95 -3.09
C ILE A 32 6.36 10.34 -2.07
N LEU A 33 7.66 10.26 -2.41
CA LEU A 33 8.66 9.73 -1.47
C LEU A 33 8.86 10.68 -0.27
N ARG A 34 8.73 12.00 -0.47
CA ARG A 34 8.71 12.96 0.64
C ARG A 34 7.51 12.75 1.55
N ALA A 35 6.32 12.52 0.99
CA ALA A 35 5.13 12.20 1.78
C ALA A 35 5.32 10.92 2.63
N VAL A 36 6.04 9.91 2.10
CA VAL A 36 6.41 8.72 2.88
C VAL A 36 7.37 9.10 4.02
N ALA A 37 8.41 9.88 3.74
CA ALA A 37 9.40 10.31 4.74
C ALA A 37 8.76 11.14 5.86
N GLU A 38 7.87 12.07 5.51
CA GLU A 38 7.14 12.92 6.46
C GLU A 38 6.15 12.15 7.34
N ALA A 39 5.64 11.02 6.85
CA ALA A 39 4.71 10.16 7.60
C ALA A 39 5.43 9.16 8.53
N MET A 40 6.75 9.07 8.49
CA MET A 40 7.51 8.17 9.37
C MET A 40 7.45 8.64 10.84
N CYS A 41 7.34 7.67 11.75
CA CYS A 41 7.73 7.92 13.14
C CYS A 41 9.25 7.69 13.32
N ALA A 42 9.74 7.82 14.57
CA ALA A 42 11.16 7.58 14.85
C ALA A 42 11.58 6.13 14.50
N GLY A 43 12.73 6.01 13.83
CA GLY A 43 13.31 4.72 13.44
C GLY A 43 13.70 4.64 11.96
N PRO A 44 14.33 3.54 11.53
CA PRO A 44 14.73 3.33 10.15
C PRO A 44 13.54 3.17 9.21
N LEU A 45 13.74 3.52 7.93
CA LEU A 45 12.87 3.08 6.84
C LEU A 45 13.32 1.70 6.35
N LEU A 46 12.44 0.72 6.41
CA LEU A 46 12.70 -0.60 5.87
C LEU A 46 12.18 -0.71 4.45
N VAL A 47 13.00 -1.17 3.51
CA VAL A 47 12.58 -1.45 2.14
C VAL A 47 12.41 -2.95 1.95
N LEU A 48 11.18 -3.39 1.71
CA LEU A 48 10.80 -4.76 1.46
C LEU A 48 10.64 -5.00 -0.06
N ALA A 49 11.65 -5.58 -0.69
CA ALA A 49 11.70 -5.77 -2.14
C ALA A 49 11.35 -7.21 -2.61
N THR A 50 10.69 -7.99 -1.76
CA THR A 50 10.30 -9.39 -2.01
C THR A 50 9.47 -9.58 -3.27
N ALA A 51 8.64 -8.60 -3.65
CA ALA A 51 7.85 -8.64 -4.88
C ALA A 51 8.72 -8.77 -6.15
N SER A 52 9.94 -8.26 -6.13
CA SER A 52 10.84 -8.18 -7.28
C SER A 52 11.57 -9.52 -7.55
N ARG A 53 11.92 -9.74 -8.82
CA ARG A 53 12.87 -10.80 -9.21
C ARG A 53 14.33 -10.40 -8.93
N THR A 54 14.59 -9.12 -8.76
CA THR A 54 15.91 -8.53 -8.46
C THR A 54 15.81 -7.66 -7.21
N PRO A 55 15.55 -8.25 -6.02
CA PRO A 55 15.24 -7.48 -4.81
C PRO A 55 16.37 -6.53 -4.42
N GLN A 56 17.63 -6.94 -4.54
CA GLN A 56 18.77 -6.11 -4.21
C GLN A 56 18.85 -4.83 -5.08
N LEU A 57 18.52 -4.93 -6.38
CA LEU A 57 18.49 -3.79 -7.27
C LEU A 57 17.40 -2.77 -6.86
N TYR A 58 16.21 -3.27 -6.51
CA TYR A 58 15.11 -2.41 -6.06
C TYR A 58 15.42 -1.77 -4.70
N TYR A 59 15.96 -2.54 -3.77
CA TYR A 59 16.44 -1.99 -2.50
C TYR A 59 17.42 -0.82 -2.73
N THR A 60 18.47 -1.04 -3.53
CA THR A 60 19.48 0.00 -3.80
C THR A 60 18.84 1.25 -4.43
N ARG A 61 17.93 1.09 -5.40
CA ARG A 61 17.24 2.22 -6.04
C ARG A 61 16.44 3.06 -5.05
N TYR A 62 15.64 2.41 -4.19
CA TYR A 62 14.82 3.14 -3.21
C TYR A 62 15.68 3.70 -2.09
N ARG A 63 16.70 3.00 -1.65
CA ARG A 63 17.67 3.52 -0.71
C ARG A 63 18.26 4.84 -1.23
N THR A 64 18.81 4.85 -2.44
CA THR A 64 19.38 6.07 -3.05
C THR A 64 18.33 7.18 -3.17
N ALA A 65 17.10 6.85 -3.59
CA ALA A 65 16.04 7.84 -3.72
C ALA A 65 15.63 8.47 -2.37
N PHE A 66 15.53 7.67 -1.31
CA PHE A 66 15.21 8.15 0.04
C PHE A 66 16.39 8.90 0.70
N GLU A 67 17.63 8.41 0.55
CA GLU A 67 18.83 9.12 1.00
C GLU A 67 18.92 10.50 0.34
N GLY A 68 18.57 10.60 -0.93
CA GLY A 68 18.55 11.87 -1.68
C GLY A 68 17.50 12.89 -1.23
N ILE A 69 16.59 12.52 -0.33
CA ILE A 69 15.62 13.42 0.33
C ILE A 69 15.82 13.52 1.85
N GLY A 70 16.96 13.03 2.35
CA GLY A 70 17.36 13.18 3.76
C GLY A 70 16.98 12.03 4.69
N VAL A 71 16.45 10.91 4.18
CA VAL A 71 16.23 9.69 4.97
C VAL A 71 17.52 8.86 4.99
N HIS A 72 18.34 9.03 6.03
CA HIS A 72 19.69 8.43 6.08
C HIS A 72 19.74 6.99 6.61
N ASP A 73 18.76 6.56 7.41
CA ASP A 73 18.69 5.18 7.91
C ASP A 73 17.67 4.37 7.10
N VAL A 74 18.11 3.88 5.94
CA VAL A 74 17.32 3.03 5.05
C VAL A 74 17.90 1.63 5.04
N ARG A 75 17.12 0.63 5.50
CA ARG A 75 17.59 -0.76 5.64
C ARG A 75 16.80 -1.71 4.75
N ASN A 76 17.47 -2.79 4.32
CA ASN A 76 16.82 -3.87 3.58
C ASN A 76 16.05 -4.78 4.55
N LEU A 77 14.76 -4.98 4.31
CA LEU A 77 13.97 -6.00 4.99
C LEU A 77 13.86 -7.22 4.05
N ALA A 78 14.65 -8.25 4.31
CA ALA A 78 14.70 -9.45 3.48
C ALA A 78 13.73 -10.51 4.01
N VAL A 79 12.58 -10.67 3.35
CA VAL A 79 11.62 -11.75 3.63
C VAL A 79 11.39 -12.50 2.34
N ARG A 80 12.01 -13.65 2.16
CA ARG A 80 11.96 -14.48 0.94
C ARG A 80 10.87 -15.54 1.01
N ASP A 81 10.65 -16.05 2.19
CA ASP A 81 9.72 -17.12 2.49
C ASP A 81 9.08 -16.96 3.88
N ARG A 82 8.26 -17.91 4.29
CA ARG A 82 7.57 -17.87 5.59
C ARG A 82 8.52 -18.05 6.77
N THR A 83 9.65 -18.71 6.58
CA THR A 83 10.67 -18.88 7.64
C THR A 83 11.32 -17.55 7.97
N ASP A 84 11.68 -16.76 6.95
CA ASP A 84 12.18 -15.40 7.15
C ASP A 84 11.13 -14.51 7.88
N ALA A 85 9.84 -14.70 7.60
CA ALA A 85 8.76 -13.93 8.22
C ALA A 85 8.50 -14.29 9.70
N GLU A 86 9.11 -15.33 10.20
CA GLU A 86 9.08 -15.77 11.61
C GLU A 86 10.45 -15.52 12.30
N ASP A 87 11.46 -15.07 11.57
CA ASP A 87 12.82 -14.85 12.08
C ASP A 87 12.85 -13.69 13.09
N PRO A 88 13.35 -13.88 14.30
CA PRO A 88 13.49 -12.82 15.30
C PRO A 88 14.22 -11.58 14.79
N VAL A 89 15.24 -11.73 13.94
CA VAL A 89 15.97 -10.58 13.36
C VAL A 89 15.06 -9.72 12.48
N VAL A 90 14.19 -10.34 11.67
CA VAL A 90 13.20 -9.64 10.85
C VAL A 90 12.19 -8.92 11.74
N LEU A 91 11.73 -9.58 12.81
CA LEU A 91 10.77 -9.02 13.76
C LEU A 91 11.35 -7.81 14.52
N ASP A 92 12.59 -7.92 14.98
CA ASP A 92 13.30 -6.82 15.67
C ASP A 92 13.49 -5.62 14.74
N LEU A 93 13.81 -5.85 13.45
CA LEU A 93 13.88 -4.76 12.46
C LEU A 93 12.54 -4.05 12.33
N ILE A 94 11.43 -4.78 12.17
CA ILE A 94 10.09 -4.18 12.06
C ILE A 94 9.69 -3.46 13.35
N ALA A 95 10.02 -4.04 14.50
CA ALA A 95 9.73 -3.43 15.80
C ALA A 95 10.44 -2.07 15.98
N ALA A 96 11.68 -1.94 15.48
CA ALA A 96 12.46 -0.70 15.56
C ALA A 96 12.13 0.31 14.46
N ALA A 97 11.36 -0.07 13.42
CA ALA A 97 11.15 0.75 12.22
C ALA A 97 10.26 1.97 12.48
N GLY A 98 10.57 3.08 11.79
CA GLY A 98 9.69 4.23 11.63
C GLY A 98 8.75 4.08 10.44
N GLY A 99 9.10 3.23 9.46
CA GLY A 99 8.27 2.93 8.30
C GLY A 99 8.72 1.71 7.51
N VAL A 100 7.82 1.17 6.70
CA VAL A 100 8.10 0.08 5.76
C VAL A 100 7.62 0.46 4.36
N PHE A 101 8.48 0.29 3.36
CA PHE A 101 8.20 0.55 1.96
C PHE A 101 8.19 -0.76 1.17
N LEU A 102 7.02 -1.15 0.66
CA LEU A 102 6.79 -2.36 -0.15
C LEU A 102 7.01 -2.03 -1.63
N THR A 103 7.96 -2.69 -2.29
CA THR A 103 8.27 -2.38 -3.69
C THR A 103 7.32 -3.05 -4.69
N GLY A 104 7.40 -2.63 -5.95
CA GLY A 104 6.69 -3.24 -7.06
C GLY A 104 7.25 -4.61 -7.47
N GLY A 105 6.45 -5.34 -8.26
CA GLY A 105 6.77 -6.65 -8.80
C GLY A 105 5.55 -7.58 -8.87
N SER A 106 5.61 -8.75 -8.22
CA SER A 106 4.49 -9.69 -8.15
C SER A 106 3.80 -9.60 -6.79
N GLN A 107 2.49 -9.33 -6.79
CA GLN A 107 1.67 -9.29 -5.58
C GLN A 107 1.73 -10.61 -4.81
N LEU A 108 1.59 -11.73 -5.50
CA LEU A 108 1.63 -13.06 -4.85
C LEU A 108 3.00 -13.35 -4.24
N ARG A 109 4.10 -12.95 -4.91
CA ARG A 109 5.44 -13.11 -4.35
C ARG A 109 5.63 -12.29 -3.08
N LEU A 110 4.98 -11.14 -2.97
CA LEU A 110 5.01 -10.30 -1.77
C LEU A 110 4.12 -10.86 -0.65
N VAL A 111 2.86 -11.19 -0.97
CA VAL A 111 1.85 -11.53 0.05
C VAL A 111 2.04 -12.94 0.61
N THR A 112 2.36 -13.93 -0.23
CA THR A 112 2.45 -15.34 0.17
C THR A 112 3.41 -15.60 1.35
N PRO A 113 4.63 -15.04 1.39
CA PRO A 113 5.53 -15.28 2.52
C PRO A 113 5.15 -14.51 3.79
N ILE A 114 4.37 -13.42 3.67
CA ILE A 114 4.13 -12.50 4.79
C ILE A 114 2.76 -12.72 5.43
N ARG A 115 1.72 -12.93 4.64
CA ARG A 115 0.35 -13.02 5.15
C ARG A 115 0.21 -14.10 6.22
N ASP A 116 -0.50 -13.76 7.29
CA ASP A 116 -0.83 -14.64 8.43
C ASP A 116 0.41 -15.19 9.18
N THR A 117 1.53 -14.43 9.16
CA THR A 117 2.78 -14.70 9.90
C THR A 117 2.97 -13.73 11.07
N VAL A 118 4.03 -13.93 11.87
CA VAL A 118 4.42 -12.97 12.91
C VAL A 118 4.85 -11.64 12.30
N ALA A 119 5.56 -11.64 11.16
CA ALA A 119 5.92 -10.40 10.45
C ALA A 119 4.69 -9.63 9.99
N HIS A 120 3.60 -10.30 9.56
CA HIS A 120 2.35 -9.61 9.22
C HIS A 120 1.73 -8.91 10.43
N ARG A 121 1.73 -9.55 11.60
CA ARG A 121 1.29 -8.91 12.84
C ARG A 121 2.18 -7.73 13.21
N ALA A 122 3.50 -7.88 13.11
CA ALA A 122 4.46 -6.82 13.38
C ALA A 122 4.26 -5.58 12.47
N LEU A 123 3.88 -5.76 11.20
CA LEU A 123 3.50 -4.65 10.31
C LEU A 123 2.24 -3.93 10.82
N ARG A 124 1.22 -4.65 11.27
CA ARG A 124 0.02 -4.05 11.88
C ARG A 124 0.36 -3.28 13.15
N ASP A 125 1.23 -3.84 13.99
CA ASP A 125 1.70 -3.19 15.23
C ASP A 125 2.52 -1.93 14.93
N LEU A 126 3.36 -1.94 13.88
CA LEU A 126 4.05 -0.75 13.38
C LEU A 126 3.05 0.35 13.00
N HIS A 127 2.03 0.02 12.23
CA HIS A 127 0.99 0.98 11.86
C HIS A 127 0.23 1.46 13.11
N ALA A 128 -0.17 0.58 14.00
CA ALA A 128 -0.93 0.94 15.21
C ALA A 128 -0.17 1.92 16.12
N ARG A 129 1.19 1.84 16.20
CA ARG A 129 2.02 2.76 16.97
C ARG A 129 2.41 4.05 16.24
N GLY A 130 1.82 4.35 15.08
CA GLY A 130 2.01 5.59 14.34
C GLY A 130 3.03 5.52 13.18
N GLY A 131 3.58 4.35 12.87
CA GLY A 131 4.48 4.16 11.75
C GLY A 131 3.78 4.20 10.39
N VAL A 132 4.57 4.47 9.31
CA VAL A 132 4.05 4.46 7.96
C VAL A 132 4.25 3.10 7.29
N ILE A 133 3.23 2.63 6.57
CA ILE A 133 3.39 1.52 5.62
C ILE A 133 3.04 2.03 4.24
N ALA A 134 4.05 2.12 3.38
CA ALA A 134 3.89 2.54 2.00
C ALA A 134 4.08 1.38 1.04
N GLY A 135 3.38 1.39 -0.09
CA GLY A 135 3.54 0.36 -1.12
C GLY A 135 3.37 0.94 -2.51
N THR A 136 4.25 0.56 -3.44
CA THR A 136 4.16 0.99 -4.84
C THR A 136 3.81 -0.17 -5.76
N SER A 137 2.95 0.09 -6.75
CA SER A 137 2.54 -0.91 -7.75
C SER A 137 2.02 -2.20 -7.09
N ALA A 138 2.72 -3.33 -7.20
CA ALA A 138 2.34 -4.57 -6.52
C ALA A 138 2.29 -4.41 -4.99
N GLY A 139 3.16 -3.58 -4.40
CA GLY A 139 3.13 -3.22 -2.99
C GLY A 139 1.86 -2.47 -2.61
N ALA A 140 1.37 -1.56 -3.44
CA ALA A 140 0.09 -0.86 -3.22
C ALA A 140 -1.08 -1.84 -3.22
N SER A 141 -1.19 -2.69 -4.25
CA SER A 141 -2.28 -3.68 -4.31
C SER A 141 -2.27 -4.63 -3.10
N ALA A 142 -1.09 -4.96 -2.58
CA ALA A 142 -0.94 -5.84 -1.42
C ALA A 142 -1.48 -5.23 -0.11
N LEU A 143 -1.59 -3.90 0.00
CA LEU A 143 -2.10 -3.22 1.20
C LEU A 143 -3.59 -3.45 1.44
N GLY A 144 -4.36 -3.66 0.37
CA GLY A 144 -5.81 -3.86 0.45
C GLY A 144 -6.23 -5.16 1.14
N GLU A 145 -7.52 -5.28 1.40
CA GLU A 145 -8.16 -6.53 1.87
C GLU A 145 -8.06 -7.61 0.81
N CYS A 146 -8.44 -7.24 -0.41
CA CYS A 146 -8.37 -8.08 -1.60
C CYS A 146 -7.46 -7.43 -2.65
N MET A 147 -6.92 -8.23 -3.56
CA MET A 147 -6.15 -7.77 -4.70
C MET A 147 -6.44 -8.58 -5.95
N VAL A 148 -6.30 -7.97 -7.11
CA VAL A 148 -6.33 -8.68 -8.39
C VAL A 148 -4.92 -9.13 -8.75
N ALA A 149 -4.61 -10.39 -8.53
CA ALA A 149 -3.32 -10.98 -8.88
C ALA A 149 -3.33 -11.57 -10.30
N GLY A 150 -2.16 -11.60 -10.93
CA GLY A 150 -2.01 -12.09 -12.31
C GLY A 150 -2.26 -11.02 -13.38
N THR A 151 -1.57 -11.16 -14.50
CA THR A 151 -1.69 -10.25 -15.65
C THR A 151 -2.46 -10.86 -16.82
N ARG A 152 -2.27 -12.16 -17.09
CA ARG A 152 -2.98 -12.87 -18.18
C ARG A 152 -4.30 -13.47 -17.72
N GLU A 153 -4.33 -13.98 -16.50
CA GLU A 153 -5.51 -14.54 -15.86
C GLU A 153 -5.70 -13.82 -14.51
N PRO A 154 -6.43 -12.70 -14.50
CA PRO A 154 -6.71 -11.99 -13.25
C PRO A 154 -7.51 -12.89 -12.31
N ARG A 155 -7.06 -13.00 -11.06
CA ARG A 155 -7.75 -13.75 -10.00
C ARG A 155 -7.83 -12.92 -8.75
N LEU A 156 -8.97 -12.95 -8.08
CA LEU A 156 -9.08 -12.42 -6.74
C LEU A 156 -8.19 -13.21 -5.79
N SER A 157 -7.45 -12.51 -4.99
CA SER A 157 -6.57 -13.08 -3.97
C SER A 157 -6.60 -12.18 -2.75
N PRO A 158 -6.44 -12.73 -1.54
CA PRO A 158 -6.34 -11.89 -0.34
C PRO A 158 -5.08 -11.03 -0.38
N GLY A 159 -5.21 -9.78 0.06
CA GLY A 159 -4.10 -8.87 0.32
C GLY A 159 -3.56 -9.02 1.76
N LEU A 160 -2.87 -8.02 2.27
CA LEU A 160 -2.42 -7.95 3.67
C LEU A 160 -3.52 -7.39 4.59
N GLY A 161 -4.62 -6.87 4.05
CA GLY A 161 -5.73 -6.33 4.83
C GLY A 161 -5.33 -5.18 5.77
N LEU A 162 -4.37 -4.36 5.35
CA LEU A 162 -3.97 -3.14 6.07
C LEU A 162 -4.93 -2.00 5.78
N LEU A 163 -5.63 -2.05 4.65
CA LEU A 163 -6.78 -1.24 4.29
C LEU A 163 -7.99 -2.16 4.18
N ALA A 164 -8.76 -2.24 5.25
CA ALA A 164 -9.95 -3.07 5.32
C ALA A 164 -11.04 -2.57 4.35
N GLY A 165 -11.76 -3.49 3.71
CA GLY A 165 -12.85 -3.18 2.78
C GLY A 165 -12.39 -2.50 1.48
N VAL A 166 -11.10 -2.48 1.17
CA VAL A 166 -10.53 -1.79 0.00
C VAL A 166 -9.78 -2.77 -0.90
N MET A 167 -10.03 -2.68 -2.19
CA MET A 167 -9.26 -3.31 -3.26
C MET A 167 -8.53 -2.22 -4.05
N LEU A 168 -7.20 -2.31 -4.12
CA LEU A 168 -6.37 -1.33 -4.83
C LEU A 168 -5.87 -1.89 -6.16
N ASP A 169 -6.04 -1.14 -7.24
CA ASP A 169 -5.37 -1.40 -8.51
C ASP A 169 -4.51 -0.19 -8.93
N GLN A 170 -3.41 -0.43 -9.61
CA GLN A 170 -2.33 0.52 -9.86
C GLN A 170 -1.98 0.61 -11.35
N HIS A 171 -1.21 1.64 -11.78
CA HIS A 171 -1.00 1.98 -13.19
C HIS A 171 -2.35 2.09 -13.92
N PHE A 172 -3.32 2.75 -13.30
CA PHE A 172 -4.73 2.50 -13.56
C PHE A 172 -5.16 2.99 -14.94
N ALA A 173 -5.10 4.28 -15.20
CA ALA A 173 -5.42 4.84 -16.51
C ALA A 173 -4.40 4.38 -17.57
N GLN A 174 -3.11 4.29 -17.20
CA GLN A 174 -2.02 3.93 -18.13
C GLN A 174 -2.14 2.52 -18.71
N ARG A 175 -2.88 1.63 -18.02
CA ARG A 175 -3.12 0.24 -18.46
C ARG A 175 -4.57 -0.09 -18.67
N ASP A 176 -5.45 0.93 -18.76
CA ASP A 176 -6.89 0.80 -18.98
C ASP A 176 -7.53 -0.26 -18.07
N ARG A 177 -7.37 -0.08 -16.74
CA ARG A 177 -7.76 -1.11 -15.74
C ARG A 177 -9.17 -0.97 -15.18
N LEU A 178 -9.96 -0.02 -15.67
CA LEU A 178 -11.30 0.24 -15.14
C LEU A 178 -12.20 -1.01 -15.22
N GLY A 179 -12.28 -1.65 -16.38
CA GLY A 179 -13.07 -2.87 -16.56
C GLY A 179 -12.62 -4.00 -15.63
N ARG A 180 -11.30 -4.20 -15.53
CA ARG A 180 -10.70 -5.22 -14.66
C ARG A 180 -11.06 -5.01 -13.19
N LEU A 181 -10.97 -3.77 -12.70
CA LEU A 181 -11.28 -3.46 -11.29
C LEU A 181 -12.79 -3.58 -11.04
N ALA A 182 -13.63 -3.10 -11.97
CA ALA A 182 -15.09 -3.22 -11.87
C ALA A 182 -15.54 -4.69 -11.81
N ASP A 183 -14.96 -5.55 -12.66
CA ASP A 183 -15.24 -6.98 -12.65
C ASP A 183 -14.80 -7.63 -11.33
N ALA A 184 -13.64 -7.24 -10.80
CA ALA A 184 -13.14 -7.76 -9.55
C ALA A 184 -14.00 -7.34 -8.35
N VAL A 185 -14.41 -6.08 -8.28
CA VAL A 185 -15.31 -5.55 -7.23
C VAL A 185 -16.66 -6.23 -7.29
N SER A 186 -17.19 -6.52 -8.49
CA SER A 186 -18.48 -7.21 -8.63
C SER A 186 -18.49 -8.65 -8.09
N GLN A 187 -17.32 -9.25 -7.92
CA GLN A 187 -17.17 -10.62 -7.39
C GLN A 187 -17.06 -10.67 -5.87
N THR A 188 -16.99 -9.50 -5.19
CA THR A 188 -16.95 -9.41 -3.73
C THR A 188 -17.83 -8.29 -3.24
N ALA A 189 -18.71 -8.58 -2.28
CA ALA A 189 -19.53 -7.55 -1.61
C ALA A 189 -18.75 -6.81 -0.50
N GLU A 190 -17.53 -7.24 -0.22
CA GLU A 190 -16.77 -6.79 0.94
C GLU A 190 -15.81 -5.64 0.64
N CYS A 191 -15.53 -5.35 -0.64
CA CYS A 191 -14.53 -4.36 -1.03
C CYS A 191 -15.07 -3.32 -2.00
N SER A 192 -14.72 -2.05 -1.75
CA SER A 192 -14.74 -0.99 -2.75
C SER A 192 -13.44 -0.99 -3.55
N GLY A 193 -13.50 -0.60 -4.82
CA GLY A 193 -12.32 -0.53 -5.69
C GLY A 193 -11.73 0.87 -5.74
N ILE A 194 -10.42 1.00 -5.65
CA ILE A 194 -9.73 2.26 -5.91
C ILE A 194 -8.59 2.02 -6.90
N GLY A 195 -8.71 2.63 -8.09
CA GLY A 195 -7.64 2.70 -9.08
C GLY A 195 -6.71 3.88 -8.78
N ILE A 196 -5.41 3.70 -8.99
CA ILE A 196 -4.40 4.75 -8.75
C ILE A 196 -3.52 4.89 -9.98
N ASP A 197 -3.47 6.10 -10.53
CA ASP A 197 -2.63 6.42 -11.70
C ASP A 197 -1.14 6.38 -11.36
N GLU A 198 -0.29 6.26 -12.38
CA GLU A 198 1.16 6.39 -12.21
C GLU A 198 1.53 7.77 -11.63
N ASN A 199 2.63 7.83 -10.89
CA ASN A 199 3.11 9.02 -10.17
C ASN A 199 2.03 9.69 -9.31
N THR A 200 1.16 8.86 -8.72
CA THR A 200 0.04 9.28 -7.86
C THR A 200 -0.03 8.36 -6.65
N ALA A 201 -0.40 8.88 -5.51
CA ALA A 201 -0.53 8.11 -4.28
C ALA A 201 -1.74 8.55 -3.46
N LEU A 202 -2.29 7.60 -2.71
CA LEU A 202 -3.26 7.82 -1.65
C LEU A 202 -2.52 7.86 -0.32
N VAL A 203 -2.63 8.96 0.40
CA VAL A 203 -2.16 9.10 1.78
C VAL A 203 -3.37 8.92 2.69
N VAL A 204 -3.44 7.77 3.36
CA VAL A 204 -4.59 7.35 4.17
C VAL A 204 -4.25 7.51 5.66
N ARG A 205 -5.06 8.28 6.38
CA ARG A 205 -5.00 8.48 7.83
C ARG A 205 -6.40 8.25 8.43
N GLY A 206 -6.58 7.10 9.08
CA GLY A 206 -7.92 6.66 9.47
C GLY A 206 -8.82 6.51 8.23
N ALA A 207 -9.96 7.19 8.22
CA ALA A 207 -10.86 7.19 7.07
C ALA A 207 -10.53 8.27 6.02
N GLN A 208 -9.68 9.25 6.34
CA GLN A 208 -9.34 10.35 5.43
C GLN A 208 -8.28 9.93 4.42
N VAL A 209 -8.48 10.30 3.16
CA VAL A 209 -7.58 10.01 2.05
C VAL A 209 -7.27 11.31 1.32
N SER A 210 -5.98 11.66 1.25
CA SER A 210 -5.48 12.74 0.40
C SER A 210 -4.81 12.14 -0.84
N VAL A 211 -5.09 12.69 -2.02
CA VAL A 211 -4.46 12.27 -3.28
C VAL A 211 -3.26 13.17 -3.55
N VAL A 212 -2.07 12.60 -3.67
CA VAL A 212 -0.82 13.33 -3.94
C VAL A 212 -0.16 12.83 -5.22
N GLY A 213 0.64 13.69 -5.87
CA GLY A 213 1.33 13.36 -7.11
C GLY A 213 0.77 14.16 -8.30
N THR A 214 0.60 13.54 -9.48
CA THR A 214 0.28 14.24 -10.74
C THR A 214 -0.94 13.73 -11.48
N GLY A 215 -1.49 12.58 -11.11
CA GLY A 215 -2.66 11.95 -11.73
C GLY A 215 -3.87 11.95 -10.80
N GLU A 216 -4.67 10.91 -10.87
CA GLU A 216 -5.96 10.80 -10.19
C GLU A 216 -6.11 9.47 -9.44
N ALA A 217 -6.98 9.47 -8.44
CA ALA A 217 -7.60 8.29 -7.87
C ALA A 217 -8.97 8.04 -8.52
N TRP A 218 -9.28 6.79 -8.80
CA TRP A 218 -10.53 6.33 -9.42
C TRP A 218 -11.28 5.48 -8.39
N VAL A 219 -12.31 6.05 -7.79
CA VAL A 219 -13.08 5.41 -6.74
C VAL A 219 -14.30 4.74 -7.35
N LEU A 220 -14.39 3.40 -7.21
CA LEU A 220 -15.50 2.59 -7.66
C LEU A 220 -16.31 2.12 -6.47
N ASP A 221 -17.57 2.49 -6.41
CA ASP A 221 -18.52 1.92 -5.46
C ASP A 221 -19.18 0.63 -5.98
N GLY A 222 -19.82 -0.11 -5.11
CA GLY A 222 -20.50 -1.37 -5.46
C GLY A 222 -21.64 -1.20 -6.47
N ARG A 223 -22.06 0.02 -6.82
CA ARG A 223 -23.09 0.36 -7.81
C ARG A 223 -22.52 0.67 -9.19
N ARG A 224 -21.23 0.48 -9.42
CA ARG A 224 -20.51 0.79 -10.65
C ARG A 224 -20.42 2.30 -10.95
N SER A 225 -20.70 3.17 -9.98
CA SER A 225 -20.36 4.57 -10.15
C SER A 225 -18.84 4.74 -10.03
N VAL A 226 -18.29 5.63 -10.84
CA VAL A 226 -16.86 5.93 -10.85
C VAL A 226 -16.69 7.41 -10.55
N ARG A 227 -16.02 7.71 -9.44
CA ARG A 227 -15.63 9.06 -9.08
C ARG A 227 -14.13 9.22 -9.28
N ARG A 228 -13.72 10.23 -10.02
CA ARG A 228 -12.31 10.60 -10.19
C ARG A 228 -11.96 11.69 -9.20
N VAL A 229 -10.84 11.51 -8.50
CA VAL A 229 -10.33 12.44 -7.49
C VAL A 229 -8.91 12.85 -7.89
N PRO A 230 -8.73 14.08 -8.42
CA PRO A 230 -7.40 14.55 -8.83
C PRO A 230 -6.43 14.73 -7.65
N ALA A 231 -5.13 14.72 -7.94
CA ALA A 231 -4.11 15.11 -6.98
C ALA A 231 -4.39 16.50 -6.39
N GLY A 232 -4.11 16.68 -5.10
CA GLY A 232 -4.45 17.89 -4.33
C GLY A 232 -5.86 17.87 -3.72
N HIS A 233 -6.66 16.84 -3.96
CA HIS A 233 -8.00 16.67 -3.38
C HIS A 233 -8.07 15.55 -2.37
N GLU A 234 -9.16 15.50 -1.61
CA GLU A 234 -9.38 14.54 -0.53
C GLU A 234 -10.74 13.85 -0.66
N PHE A 235 -10.89 12.69 -0.03
CA PHE A 235 -12.14 11.97 0.12
C PHE A 235 -12.09 11.07 1.37
N THR A 236 -13.24 10.53 1.74
CA THR A 236 -13.35 9.62 2.90
C THR A 236 -13.59 8.19 2.41
N LEU A 237 -12.88 7.19 2.96
CA LEU A 237 -13.10 5.78 2.61
C LEU A 237 -14.54 5.33 2.86
N GLY A 238 -15.19 5.83 3.91
CA GLY A 238 -16.59 5.54 4.23
C GLY A 238 -17.57 5.95 3.14
N ASP A 239 -17.28 6.99 2.35
CA ASP A 239 -18.10 7.42 1.22
C ASP A 239 -18.07 6.43 0.05
N THR A 240 -17.15 5.48 0.07
CA THR A 240 -16.97 4.45 -0.97
C THR A 240 -17.73 3.16 -0.67
N ILE A 241 -18.10 2.94 0.60
CA ILE A 241 -18.70 1.68 1.08
C ILE A 241 -20.20 1.86 1.39
N ALA A 242 -20.66 3.09 1.60
CA ALA A 242 -22.00 3.45 2.12
C ALA A 242 -23.02 3.80 1.03
N ALA A 243 -22.98 3.16 -0.13
CA ALA A 243 -23.99 3.41 -1.16
C ALA A 243 -24.65 2.12 -1.67
#